data_cde6c03c711f313759cc9a909ed507f0
#
_entry.id   cde6c03c711f313759cc9a909ed507f0
#
_cell.length_a   1.000
_cell.length_b   1.000
_cell.length_c   1.000
_cell.angle_alpha   90.00
_cell.angle_beta   90.00
_cell.angle_gamma   90.00
#
_symmetry.space_group_name_H-M   'P 1'
#
loop_
_entity.id
_entity.type
_entity.pdbx_description
1 polymer ?
#
loop_
_entity_poly.entity_id
_entity_poly.type
_entity_poly.pdbx_seq_one_letter_code
_entity_poly.pdbx_strand_id
1 'polypeptide(L)'
;MHILVVEDERALCETIVRSLRRLAYSVDYCHDGEQALGLLCVERYDLVLLDLNLPGADGMTVLRTLRKTDRDTRVLILSARSEVADK
;
A
#
# COMPACT_ATOMS: atom_id res chain seq x y z
N MET A 1 -10.58 12.00 -0.34
CA MET A 1 -10.21 10.61 -0.61
C MET A 1 -9.21 10.16 0.43
N HIS A 2 -9.42 8.97 0.97
CA HIS A 2 -8.54 8.43 2.01
C HIS A 2 -7.65 7.36 1.38
N ILE A 3 -6.34 7.55 1.46
CA ILE A 3 -5.37 6.72 0.75
C ILE A 3 -4.43 6.05 1.73
N LEU A 4 -4.15 4.77 1.51
CA LEU A 4 -3.13 4.05 2.25
C LEU A 4 -1.94 3.79 1.32
N VAL A 5 -0.75 4.14 1.77
CA VAL A 5 0.49 3.87 1.03
C VAL A 5 1.25 2.79 1.78
N VAL A 6 1.53 1.68 1.10
CA VAL A 6 2.25 0.54 1.66
C VAL A 6 3.54 0.37 0.88
N GLU A 7 4.64 0.84 1.46
CA GLU A 7 5.93 0.87 0.78
C GLU A 7 7.04 0.72 1.83
N ASP A 8 7.94 -0.25 1.63
CA ASP A 8 8.97 -0.51 2.63
C ASP A 8 10.16 0.43 2.52
N GLU A 9 10.41 1.03 1.37
CA GLU A 9 11.48 2.00 1.26
C GLU A 9 10.99 3.34 1.81
N ARG A 10 11.56 3.74 2.95
CA ARG A 10 11.01 4.87 3.69
C ARG A 10 11.09 6.18 2.94
N ALA A 11 12.20 6.43 2.23
CA ALA A 11 12.36 7.67 1.49
C ALA A 11 11.32 7.78 0.38
N LEU A 12 11.09 6.70 -0.33
CA LEU A 12 10.09 6.68 -1.39
C LEU A 12 8.69 6.85 -0.82
N CYS A 13 8.40 6.14 0.27
CA CYS A 13 7.11 6.26 0.93
C CYS A 13 6.85 7.71 1.34
N GLU A 14 7.83 8.34 1.96
CA GLU A 14 7.70 9.72 2.40
C GLU A 14 7.43 10.66 1.24
N THR A 15 8.12 10.46 0.13
CA THR A 15 7.92 11.29 -1.06
C THR A 15 6.50 11.16 -1.59
N ILE A 16 6.01 9.92 -1.68
CA ILE A 16 4.65 9.67 -2.16
C ILE A 16 3.63 10.30 -1.23
N VAL A 17 3.78 10.07 0.08
CA VAL A 17 2.84 10.60 1.06
C VAL A 17 2.79 12.12 1.01
N ARG A 18 3.95 12.74 0.94
CA ARG A 18 4.02 14.19 0.91
C ARG A 18 3.33 14.76 -0.33
N SER A 19 3.57 14.13 -1.47
CA SER A 19 2.96 14.57 -2.72
C SER A 19 1.44 14.47 -2.67
N LEU A 20 0.92 13.37 -2.13
CA LEU A 20 -0.51 13.18 -2.04
C LEU A 20 -1.14 14.14 -1.05
N ARG A 21 -0.47 14.42 0.05
CA ARG A 21 -0.99 15.38 1.03
C ARG A 21 -1.04 16.79 0.48
N ARG A 22 -0.12 17.13 -0.41
CA ARG A 22 -0.19 18.43 -1.10
C ARG A 22 -1.45 18.56 -1.93
N LEU A 23 -1.97 17.45 -2.42
CA LEU A 23 -3.20 17.45 -3.20
C LEU A 23 -4.43 17.39 -2.30
N ALA A 24 -4.24 17.53 -1.00
CA ALA A 24 -5.31 17.60 0.01
C ALA A 24 -6.00 16.26 0.24
N TYR A 25 -5.36 15.15 -0.07
CA TYR A 25 -5.87 13.83 0.29
C TYR A 25 -5.50 13.50 1.73
N SER A 26 -6.34 12.70 2.38
CA SER A 26 -6.00 12.11 3.68
C SER A 26 -5.17 10.86 3.41
N VAL A 27 -3.98 10.80 3.97
CA VAL A 27 -3.04 9.72 3.64
C VAL A 27 -2.50 9.10 4.90
N ASP A 28 -2.64 7.78 5.01
CA ASP A 28 -1.94 6.97 5.99
C ASP A 28 -0.87 6.18 5.26
N TYR A 29 0.11 5.69 6.00
CA TYR A 29 1.18 4.91 5.39
C TYR A 29 1.68 3.86 6.35
N CYS A 30 2.31 2.83 5.79
CA CYS A 30 3.01 1.82 6.56
C CYS A 30 4.09 1.21 5.68
N HIS A 31 4.94 0.38 6.30
CA HIS A 31 6.15 -0.09 5.65
C HIS A 31 6.23 -1.59 5.49
N ASP A 32 5.23 -2.32 5.97
CA ASP A 32 5.21 -3.77 5.79
C ASP A 32 3.78 -4.27 5.69
N GLY A 33 3.66 -5.54 5.27
CA GLY A 33 2.34 -6.11 5.00
C GLY A 33 1.51 -6.33 6.24
N GLU A 34 2.14 -6.63 7.37
CA GLU A 34 1.37 -6.86 8.59
C GLU A 34 0.76 -5.57 9.10
N GLN A 35 1.51 -4.48 9.02
CA GLN A 35 0.96 -3.18 9.36
C GLN A 35 -0.20 -2.82 8.44
N ALA A 36 -0.04 -3.13 7.15
CA ALA A 36 -1.10 -2.85 6.19
C ALA A 36 -2.37 -3.60 6.53
N LEU A 37 -2.25 -4.88 6.86
CA LEU A 37 -3.41 -5.68 7.21
C LEU A 37 -4.10 -5.14 8.45
N GLY A 38 -3.32 -4.68 9.43
CA GLY A 38 -3.89 -4.09 10.63
C GLY A 38 -4.69 -2.82 10.31
N LEU A 39 -4.13 -1.96 9.49
CA LEU A 39 -4.82 -0.72 9.12
C LEU A 39 -6.08 -1.02 8.31
N LEU A 40 -6.01 -1.99 7.40
CA LEU A 40 -7.17 -2.33 6.58
C LEU A 40 -8.29 -2.95 7.39
N CYS A 41 -7.98 -3.50 8.56
CA CYS A 41 -9.01 -4.04 9.44
C CYS A 41 -9.83 -2.94 10.13
N VAL A 42 -9.22 -1.79 10.38
CA VAL A 42 -9.86 -0.77 11.20
C VAL A 42 -10.23 0.48 10.44
N GLU A 43 -9.66 0.69 9.26
CA GLU A 43 -9.91 1.90 8.47
C GLU A 43 -10.43 1.53 7.11
N ARG A 44 -11.22 2.44 6.54
CA ARG A 44 -11.70 2.29 5.19
C ARG A 44 -10.93 3.23 4.30
N TYR A 45 -10.37 2.69 3.22
CA TYR A 45 -9.62 3.48 2.27
C TYR A 45 -10.29 3.46 0.91
N ASP A 46 -10.15 4.57 0.19
CA ASP A 46 -10.63 4.65 -1.18
C ASP A 46 -9.63 4.09 -2.16
N LEU A 47 -8.35 4.19 -1.82
CA LEU A 47 -7.26 3.76 -2.68
C LEU A 47 -6.12 3.23 -1.82
N VAL A 48 -5.55 2.11 -2.24
CA VAL A 48 -4.35 1.55 -1.60
C VAL A 48 -3.25 1.53 -2.65
N LEU A 49 -2.13 2.18 -2.36
CA LEU A 49 -0.93 2.09 -3.18
C LEU A 49 -0.05 1.04 -2.55
N LEU A 50 0.17 -0.05 -3.26
CA LEU A 50 0.73 -1.26 -2.68
C LEU A 50 1.97 -1.71 -3.42
N ASP A 51 3.09 -1.81 -2.69
CA ASP A 51 4.29 -2.43 -3.21
C ASP A 51 4.18 -3.93 -2.97
N LEU A 52 4.45 -4.73 -3.98
CA LEU A 52 4.34 -6.18 -3.85
C LEU A 52 5.53 -6.79 -3.12
N ASN A 53 6.66 -6.08 -3.06
CA ASN A 53 7.87 -6.59 -2.41
C ASN A 53 7.97 -6.04 -1.01
N LEU A 54 7.19 -6.60 -0.08
CA LEU A 54 7.15 -6.12 1.29
C LEU A 54 7.76 -7.14 2.24
N PRO A 55 8.37 -6.68 3.33
CA PRO A 55 8.71 -7.59 4.40
C PRO A 55 7.44 -8.04 5.13
N GLY A 56 7.54 -9.14 5.84
CA GLY A 56 6.40 -9.70 6.54
C GLY A 56 5.44 -10.32 5.56
N ALA A 57 4.17 -10.04 5.71
CA ALA A 57 3.17 -10.51 4.75
C ALA A 57 3.40 -9.77 3.44
N ASP A 58 3.57 -10.50 2.35
CA ASP A 58 3.88 -9.86 1.08
C ASP A 58 2.65 -9.16 0.49
N GLY A 59 2.91 -8.35 -0.55
CA GLY A 59 1.86 -7.54 -1.14
C GLY A 59 0.72 -8.35 -1.71
N MET A 60 1.00 -9.51 -2.28
CA MET A 60 -0.07 -10.35 -2.82
C MET A 60 -0.98 -10.87 -1.71
N THR A 61 -0.40 -11.21 -0.56
CA THR A 61 -1.20 -11.65 0.60
C THR A 61 -2.10 -10.51 1.07
N VAL A 62 -1.55 -9.30 1.13
CA VAL A 62 -2.34 -8.13 1.52
C VAL A 62 -3.51 -7.95 0.56
N LEU A 63 -3.24 -8.02 -0.73
CA LEU A 63 -4.27 -7.85 -1.75
C LEU A 63 -5.36 -8.91 -1.64
N ARG A 64 -4.96 -10.17 -1.49
CA ARG A 64 -5.93 -11.25 -1.38
C ARG A 64 -6.81 -11.09 -0.14
N THR A 65 -6.18 -10.71 0.98
CA THR A 65 -6.92 -10.53 2.22
C THR A 65 -7.93 -9.39 2.09
N LEU A 66 -7.50 -8.29 1.49
CA LEU A 66 -8.39 -7.16 1.27
C LEU A 66 -9.59 -7.57 0.41
N ARG A 67 -9.35 -8.33 -0.66
CA ARG A 67 -10.41 -8.70 -1.59
C ARG A 67 -11.41 -9.68 -1.01
N LYS A 68 -11.08 -10.35 0.09
CA LYS A 68 -12.05 -11.22 0.75
C LYS A 68 -13.20 -10.44 1.38
N THR A 69 -12.92 -9.24 1.86
CA THR A 69 -13.92 -8.46 2.58
C THR A 69 -14.30 -7.18 1.87
N ASP A 70 -13.51 -6.71 0.93
CA ASP A 70 -13.73 -5.43 0.29
C ASP A 70 -13.31 -5.54 -1.17
N ARG A 71 -14.29 -5.51 -2.05
CA ARG A 71 -14.04 -5.56 -3.49
C ARG A 71 -14.03 -4.19 -4.14
N ASP A 72 -14.40 -3.17 -3.39
CA ASP A 72 -14.57 -1.84 -3.94
C ASP A 72 -13.35 -0.96 -3.81
N THR A 73 -12.52 -1.19 -2.80
CA THR A 73 -11.31 -0.40 -2.63
C THR A 73 -10.38 -0.61 -3.81
N ARG A 74 -9.97 0.49 -4.42
CA ARG A 74 -9.06 0.42 -5.55
C ARG A 74 -7.65 0.19 -5.07
N VAL A 75 -6.91 -0.65 -5.79
CA VAL A 75 -5.53 -0.94 -5.45
C VAL A 75 -4.67 -0.66 -6.67
N LEU A 76 -3.64 0.16 -6.46
CA LEU A 76 -2.67 0.45 -7.49
C LEU A 76 -1.34 -0.16 -7.06
N ILE A 77 -0.80 -1.02 -7.90
CA ILE A 77 0.47 -1.68 -7.62
C ILE A 77 1.60 -0.71 -7.93
N LEU A 78 2.47 -0.47 -6.94
CA LEU A 78 3.54 0.50 -7.09
C LEU A 78 4.77 -0.06 -7.77
N SER A 79 5.03 -1.34 -7.58
CA SER A 79 6.32 -1.86 -7.94
C SER A 79 6.20 -3.25 -8.52
N ALA A 80 6.94 -3.48 -9.58
CA ALA A 80 7.12 -4.79 -10.15
C ALA A 80 8.61 -5.10 -10.20
N ARG A 81 9.34 -4.64 -9.22
CA ARG A 81 10.80 -4.70 -9.29
C ARG A 81 11.36 -6.10 -9.16
N SER A 82 10.55 -7.07 -8.81
CA SER A 82 11.04 -8.44 -8.74
C SER A 82 11.54 -8.92 -10.10
N GLU A 83 10.97 -8.43 -11.16
CA GLU A 83 11.42 -8.86 -12.47
C GLU A 83 12.69 -8.18 -12.89
N VAL A 84 13.01 -7.09 -12.27
CA VAL A 84 14.22 -6.37 -12.63
C VAL A 84 15.44 -7.18 -12.28
N ALA A 85 15.33 -7.92 -11.25
CA ALA A 85 16.46 -8.67 -10.82
C ALA A 85 16.87 -9.72 -11.80
N ASP A 86 16.19 -9.97 -12.59
CA ASP A 86 16.48 -11.01 -13.37
C ASP A 86 17.35 -10.96 -14.40
N LYS A 87 17.49 -10.47 -14.24
CA LYS A 87 18.13 -10.49 -14.96
C LYS A 87 18.84 -10.53 -15.11
#